data_797b7b55269570ea6a92901d80e846b2
#
_entry.id   797b7b55269570ea6a92901d80e846b2
#
_cell.length_a   1.000
_cell.length_b   1.000
_cell.length_c   1.000
_cell.angle_alpha   90.00
_cell.angle_beta   90.00
_cell.angle_gamma   90.00
#
_symmetry.space_group_name_H-M   'P 1'
#
loop_
_entity.id
_entity.type
_entity.pdbx_description
1 polymer ?
#
loop_
_entity_poly.entity_id
_entity_poly.type
_entity_poly.pdbx_seq_one_letter_code
_entity_poly.pdbx_strand_id
1 'polypeptide(L)'
;KLGGETADYVKKTNSDAIVDSVSVDGAVYGVPFTTNTWFMYYDKSKFTDSDVKSLDKMLQKDKVAFNITEGWYMSSFYLANGCTYFGKDGKDNSAGVDIKGDKGTQATKALVALVNNPNFVNDLQGVGIAGLRDGSVGAYFSGSWDYKSVKEILGDNFGAVSLPTVKINGTDKQLKAFAGSKAIAVNPNCKYQQVAVALAKYLGGKDAQAKHYELRNVIPCNTELLATDVIKKDALVSAQNDTFNKTSVIQPTVTGMNDYWTPAQNFAKAIVNGEVTADNAEAKTLDFYNQINTSIVK
;
A
#
# COMPACT_ATOMS: atom_id res chain seq x y z
N LYS A 1 -9.85 17.18 16.69
CA LYS A 1 -10.93 16.34 16.15
C LYS A 1 -11.93 17.16 15.38
N LEU A 2 -12.49 16.62 14.30
CA LEU A 2 -13.68 17.16 13.65
C LEU A 2 -14.89 16.82 14.52
N GLY A 3 -15.82 17.78 14.69
CA GLY A 3 -17.03 17.61 15.49
C GLY A 3 -18.29 17.58 14.65
N GLY A 4 -19.39 17.17 15.30
CA GLY A 4 -20.76 17.35 14.82
C GLY A 4 -20.98 16.88 13.38
N GLU A 5 -21.65 17.71 12.61
CA GLU A 5 -22.10 17.43 11.24
C GLU A 5 -20.99 16.97 10.28
N THR A 6 -19.73 17.45 10.43
CA THR A 6 -18.63 17.04 9.55
C THR A 6 -18.16 15.61 9.85
N ALA A 7 -18.07 15.24 11.13
CA ALA A 7 -17.72 13.86 11.49
C ALA A 7 -18.84 12.86 11.06
N ASP A 8 -20.11 13.25 11.23
CA ASP A 8 -21.25 12.46 10.76
C ASP A 8 -21.28 12.30 9.24
N TYR A 9 -20.94 13.37 8.51
CA TYR A 9 -20.76 13.30 7.06
C TYR A 9 -19.72 12.27 6.66
N VAL A 10 -18.51 12.31 7.28
CA VAL A 10 -17.44 11.35 7.00
C VAL A 10 -17.90 9.92 7.25
N LYS A 11 -18.55 9.65 8.39
CA LYS A 11 -19.05 8.32 8.74
C LYS A 11 -20.14 7.82 7.79
N LYS A 12 -21.00 8.71 7.31
CA LYS A 12 -22.10 8.36 6.42
C LYS A 12 -21.67 8.08 4.98
N THR A 13 -20.62 8.76 4.52
CA THR A 13 -20.25 8.78 3.09
C THR A 13 -19.04 7.94 2.75
N ASN A 14 -18.42 7.27 3.72
CA ASN A 14 -17.25 6.44 3.53
C ASN A 14 -17.44 5.06 4.17
N SER A 15 -16.66 4.07 3.73
CA SER A 15 -16.62 2.75 4.38
C SER A 15 -15.97 2.83 5.77
N ASP A 16 -16.30 1.87 6.65
CA ASP A 16 -15.74 1.80 8.01
C ASP A 16 -14.20 1.82 8.00
N ALA A 17 -13.57 1.11 7.07
CA ALA A 17 -12.12 1.08 6.92
C ALA A 17 -11.52 2.46 6.60
N ILE A 18 -12.20 3.26 5.76
CA ILE A 18 -11.79 4.64 5.47
C ILE A 18 -12.00 5.54 6.69
N VAL A 19 -13.14 5.39 7.38
CA VAL A 19 -13.41 6.15 8.62
C VAL A 19 -12.36 5.83 9.69
N ASP A 20 -12.03 4.56 9.86
CA ASP A 20 -10.98 4.11 10.79
C ASP A 20 -9.61 4.73 10.47
N SER A 21 -9.25 4.83 9.18
CA SER A 21 -7.97 5.40 8.75
C SER A 21 -7.78 6.89 9.08
N VAL A 22 -8.87 7.60 9.40
CA VAL A 22 -8.87 9.04 9.78
C VAL A 22 -9.35 9.27 11.21
N SER A 23 -9.46 8.20 11.99
CA SER A 23 -9.98 8.24 13.37
C SER A 23 -8.94 7.78 14.39
N VAL A 24 -8.97 8.39 15.57
CA VAL A 24 -8.21 7.98 16.75
C VAL A 24 -9.18 7.95 17.92
N ASP A 25 -9.24 6.85 18.66
CA ASP A 25 -10.14 6.63 19.79
C ASP A 25 -11.62 6.97 19.46
N GLY A 26 -12.06 6.57 18.27
CA GLY A 26 -13.41 6.80 17.76
C GLY A 26 -13.73 8.24 17.33
N ALA A 27 -12.79 9.16 17.46
CA ALA A 27 -12.94 10.55 17.02
C ALA A 27 -12.32 10.74 15.61
N VAL A 28 -13.08 11.38 14.70
CA VAL A 28 -12.63 11.69 13.34
C VAL A 28 -11.77 12.95 13.34
N TYR A 29 -10.62 12.89 12.65
CA TYR A 29 -9.65 14.00 12.57
C TYR A 29 -9.47 14.57 11.17
N GLY A 30 -9.90 13.88 10.13
CA GLY A 30 -9.78 14.33 8.74
C GLY A 30 -11.00 14.00 7.90
N VAL A 31 -11.17 14.74 6.80
CA VAL A 31 -12.16 14.45 5.74
C VAL A 31 -11.42 13.71 4.63
N PRO A 32 -11.65 12.41 4.44
CA PRO A 32 -10.97 11.63 3.41
C PRO A 32 -11.48 12.04 2.02
N PHE A 33 -10.59 12.02 1.03
CA PHE A 33 -10.95 12.34 -0.36
C PHE A 33 -10.50 11.30 -1.39
N THR A 34 -9.64 10.36 -1.00
CA THR A 34 -9.20 9.25 -1.85
C THR A 34 -8.74 8.08 -0.99
N THR A 35 -8.91 6.86 -1.49
CA THR A 35 -8.23 5.69 -0.94
C THR A 35 -6.73 5.76 -1.24
N ASN A 36 -5.90 5.24 -0.35
CA ASN A 36 -4.45 5.20 -0.53
C ASN A 36 -3.94 3.80 -0.31
N THR A 37 -3.58 3.13 -1.40
CA THR A 37 -2.89 1.84 -1.41
C THR A 37 -2.21 1.68 -2.77
N TRP A 38 -1.47 0.59 -2.95
CA TRP A 38 -0.80 0.24 -4.20
C TRP A 38 -1.33 -1.09 -4.72
N PHE A 39 -1.13 -1.32 -6.01
CA PHE A 39 -1.58 -2.48 -6.75
C PHE A 39 -0.58 -2.76 -7.88
N MET A 40 -0.93 -3.54 -8.88
CA MET A 40 -0.03 -3.90 -9.95
C MET A 40 -0.56 -3.49 -11.32
N TYR A 41 0.29 -2.82 -12.10
CA TYR A 41 0.14 -2.62 -13.53
C TYR A 41 0.86 -3.72 -14.30
N TYR A 42 0.36 -4.11 -15.46
CA TYR A 42 1.01 -5.09 -16.31
C TYR A 42 0.67 -4.88 -17.79
N ASP A 43 1.58 -5.35 -18.64
CA ASP A 43 1.41 -5.43 -20.09
C ASP A 43 0.65 -6.73 -20.44
N LYS A 44 -0.57 -6.61 -20.98
CA LYS A 44 -1.41 -7.74 -21.40
C LYS A 44 -0.83 -8.55 -22.56
N SER A 45 0.14 -8.00 -23.31
CA SER A 45 0.86 -8.75 -24.34
C SER A 45 1.88 -9.72 -23.75
N LYS A 46 2.32 -9.50 -22.51
CA LYS A 46 3.33 -10.30 -21.82
C LYS A 46 2.76 -11.26 -20.77
N PHE A 47 1.67 -10.86 -20.11
CA PHE A 47 1.06 -11.64 -19.04
C PHE A 47 -0.43 -11.86 -19.28
N THR A 48 -0.87 -13.09 -19.04
CA THR A 48 -2.30 -13.44 -19.00
C THR A 48 -2.92 -13.15 -17.63
N ASP A 49 -4.25 -13.15 -17.55
CA ASP A 49 -5.00 -13.01 -16.29
C ASP A 49 -4.67 -14.10 -15.26
N SER A 50 -4.17 -15.26 -15.71
CA SER A 50 -3.70 -16.34 -14.84
C SER A 50 -2.32 -16.07 -14.27
N ASP A 51 -1.43 -15.46 -15.07
CA ASP A 51 -0.05 -15.19 -14.65
C ASP A 51 -0.02 -14.14 -13.54
N VAL A 52 -0.79 -13.07 -13.70
CA VAL A 52 -0.82 -11.93 -12.77
C VAL A 52 -1.38 -12.26 -11.39
N LYS A 53 -1.86 -13.48 -11.17
CA LYS A 53 -2.29 -13.97 -9.85
C LYS A 53 -1.14 -14.48 -8.98
N SER A 54 0.05 -14.70 -9.56
CA SER A 54 1.21 -15.23 -8.84
C SER A 54 2.48 -14.51 -9.28
N LEU A 55 3.14 -13.86 -8.32
CA LEU A 55 4.42 -13.18 -8.55
C LEU A 55 5.49 -14.18 -9.05
N ASP A 56 5.52 -15.39 -8.49
CA ASP A 56 6.47 -16.42 -8.90
C ASP A 56 6.29 -16.84 -10.37
N LYS A 57 5.04 -16.95 -10.86
CA LYS A 57 4.77 -17.24 -12.28
C LYS A 57 5.18 -16.09 -13.19
N MET A 58 4.95 -14.87 -12.76
CA MET A 58 5.34 -13.69 -13.54
C MET A 58 6.85 -13.60 -13.69
N LEU A 59 7.60 -13.81 -12.58
CA LEU A 59 9.06 -13.82 -12.58
C LEU A 59 9.70 -14.97 -13.40
N GLN A 60 8.92 -15.99 -13.76
CA GLN A 60 9.37 -17.02 -14.71
C GLN A 60 9.24 -16.59 -16.18
N LYS A 61 8.44 -15.55 -16.45
CA LYS A 61 8.12 -15.14 -17.83
C LYS A 61 8.82 -13.85 -18.24
N ASP A 62 8.79 -12.83 -17.39
CA ASP A 62 9.32 -11.51 -17.71
C ASP A 62 9.68 -10.74 -16.44
N LYS A 63 10.29 -9.58 -16.61
CA LYS A 63 10.72 -8.72 -15.50
C LYS A 63 9.53 -8.03 -14.84
N VAL A 64 9.60 -8.00 -13.51
CA VAL A 64 8.63 -7.36 -12.61
C VAL A 64 9.36 -6.31 -11.77
N ALA A 65 8.90 -5.06 -11.84
CA ALA A 65 9.45 -3.95 -11.08
C ALA A 65 8.67 -3.73 -9.78
N PHE A 66 9.39 -3.70 -8.65
CA PHE A 66 8.82 -3.59 -7.32
C PHE A 66 9.78 -2.84 -6.40
N ASN A 67 9.33 -1.75 -5.76
CA ASN A 67 10.17 -0.95 -4.85
C ASN A 67 10.19 -1.55 -3.44
N ILE A 68 10.97 -2.58 -3.21
CA ILE A 68 11.08 -3.18 -1.88
C ILE A 68 11.97 -2.39 -0.90
N THR A 69 12.69 -1.38 -1.35
CA THR A 69 13.50 -0.53 -0.46
C THR A 69 12.68 0.42 0.39
N GLU A 70 11.39 0.57 0.09
CA GLU A 70 10.48 1.27 0.99
C GLU A 70 9.74 0.29 1.90
N GLY A 71 9.77 0.56 3.20
CA GLY A 71 9.10 -0.26 4.21
C GLY A 71 7.59 -0.46 3.95
N TRP A 72 6.97 0.47 3.24
CA TRP A 72 5.56 0.39 2.85
C TRP A 72 5.27 -0.75 1.86
N TYR A 73 6.18 -1.00 0.93
CA TYR A 73 6.09 -2.14 0.00
C TYR A 73 6.66 -3.42 0.62
N MET A 74 7.83 -3.34 1.27
CA MET A 74 8.49 -4.49 1.90
C MET A 74 7.59 -5.19 2.93
N SER A 75 6.81 -4.44 3.70
CA SER A 75 5.88 -4.99 4.70
C SER A 75 4.90 -6.01 4.15
N SER A 76 4.61 -5.97 2.84
CA SER A 76 3.65 -6.88 2.20
C SER A 76 4.00 -8.35 2.34
N PHE A 77 5.29 -8.69 2.38
CA PHE A 77 5.77 -10.06 2.59
C PHE A 77 5.56 -10.53 4.04
N TYR A 78 5.83 -9.65 5.00
CA TYR A 78 5.60 -9.94 6.41
C TYR A 78 4.12 -10.10 6.72
N LEU A 79 3.29 -9.19 6.22
CA LEU A 79 1.84 -9.27 6.34
C LEU A 79 1.26 -10.53 5.68
N ALA A 80 1.79 -10.91 4.51
CA ALA A 80 1.39 -12.14 3.82
C ALA A 80 1.67 -13.39 4.67
N ASN A 81 2.78 -13.38 5.43
CA ASN A 81 3.17 -14.52 6.26
C ASN A 81 2.65 -14.44 7.71
N GLY A 82 1.68 -13.57 7.99
CA GLY A 82 0.98 -13.50 9.27
C GLY A 82 1.72 -12.72 10.36
N CYS A 83 2.70 -11.90 9.99
CA CYS A 83 3.26 -10.89 10.89
C CYS A 83 2.23 -9.78 11.15
N THR A 84 2.31 -9.15 12.31
CA THR A 84 1.38 -8.08 12.70
C THR A 84 2.13 -6.81 13.07
N TYR A 85 1.48 -5.68 12.83
CA TYR A 85 1.99 -4.36 13.15
C TYR A 85 1.04 -3.71 14.13
N PHE A 86 1.52 -3.51 15.37
CA PHE A 86 0.74 -2.90 16.47
C PHE A 86 -0.56 -3.66 16.79
N GLY A 87 -0.39 -4.97 16.98
CA GLY A 87 -1.50 -5.88 17.26
C GLY A 87 -2.25 -6.30 16.00
N LYS A 88 -3.35 -7.01 16.20
CA LYS A 88 -4.15 -7.60 15.12
C LYS A 88 -4.87 -6.55 14.26
N ASP A 89 -5.26 -5.44 14.87
CA ASP A 89 -6.04 -4.36 14.25
C ASP A 89 -5.21 -3.08 14.02
N GLY A 90 -3.91 -3.09 14.33
CA GLY A 90 -3.02 -1.94 14.15
C GLY A 90 -3.22 -0.80 15.16
N LYS A 91 -3.91 -1.04 16.29
CA LYS A 91 -4.31 -0.02 17.26
C LYS A 91 -3.60 -0.12 18.61
N ASP A 92 -2.85 -1.20 18.85
CA ASP A 92 -2.13 -1.42 20.10
C ASP A 92 -0.65 -1.03 19.98
N ASN A 93 -0.33 0.20 20.40
CA ASN A 93 1.05 0.69 20.35
C ASN A 93 2.02 -0.18 21.17
N SER A 94 1.55 -0.80 22.24
CA SER A 94 2.39 -1.63 23.12
C SER A 94 2.74 -3.00 22.53
N ALA A 95 1.94 -3.48 21.58
CA ALA A 95 2.19 -4.74 20.87
C ALA A 95 3.39 -4.64 19.91
N GLY A 96 3.78 -3.43 19.50
CA GLY A 96 4.88 -3.21 18.56
C GLY A 96 4.69 -3.92 17.22
N VAL A 97 5.81 -4.15 16.53
CA VAL A 97 5.84 -4.86 15.23
C VAL A 97 6.30 -6.29 15.47
N ASP A 98 5.40 -7.26 15.28
CA ASP A 98 5.66 -8.69 15.53
C ASP A 98 6.10 -9.41 14.26
N ILE A 99 7.40 -9.26 13.95
CA ILE A 99 8.09 -9.91 12.81
C ILE A 99 9.16 -10.90 13.26
N LYS A 100 9.25 -11.22 14.56
CA LYS A 100 10.23 -12.19 15.09
C LYS A 100 9.83 -13.64 14.83
N GLY A 101 10.82 -14.53 14.99
CA GLY A 101 10.63 -15.99 14.87
C GLY A 101 10.44 -16.44 13.42
N ASP A 102 9.94 -17.66 13.25
CA ASP A 102 9.89 -18.32 11.94
C ASP A 102 9.08 -17.53 10.90
N LYS A 103 7.93 -16.95 11.25
CA LYS A 103 7.10 -16.21 10.30
C LYS A 103 7.84 -15.00 9.69
N GLY A 104 8.57 -14.24 10.48
CA GLY A 104 9.37 -13.12 9.98
C GLY A 104 10.59 -13.59 9.21
N THR A 105 11.29 -14.60 9.72
CA THR A 105 12.45 -15.21 9.04
C THR A 105 12.09 -15.73 7.65
N GLN A 106 10.96 -16.42 7.48
CA GLN A 106 10.53 -16.92 6.18
C GLN A 106 10.13 -15.81 5.22
N ALA A 107 9.51 -14.72 5.72
CA ALA A 107 9.24 -13.53 4.92
C ALA A 107 10.55 -12.86 4.43
N THR A 108 11.55 -12.73 5.31
CA THR A 108 12.88 -12.23 4.94
C THR A 108 13.55 -13.12 3.89
N LYS A 109 13.52 -14.45 4.05
CA LYS A 109 14.05 -15.38 3.04
C LYS A 109 13.35 -15.25 1.69
N ALA A 110 12.03 -15.03 1.67
CA ALA A 110 11.29 -14.79 0.44
C ALA A 110 11.70 -13.46 -0.24
N LEU A 111 11.96 -12.39 0.53
CA LEU A 111 12.50 -11.15 0.01
C LEU A 111 13.92 -11.32 -0.56
N VAL A 112 14.78 -12.08 0.13
CA VAL A 112 16.13 -12.42 -0.38
C VAL A 112 16.03 -13.21 -1.69
N ALA A 113 15.12 -14.19 -1.77
CA ALA A 113 14.89 -14.96 -2.99
C ALA A 113 14.37 -14.07 -4.14
N LEU A 114 13.48 -13.12 -3.84
CA LEU A 114 13.00 -12.14 -4.83
C LEU A 114 14.14 -11.30 -5.39
N VAL A 115 14.97 -10.72 -4.53
CA VAL A 115 16.09 -9.85 -4.95
C VAL A 115 17.11 -10.60 -5.82
N ASN A 116 17.32 -11.87 -5.53
CA ASN A 116 18.24 -12.73 -6.30
C ASN A 116 17.62 -13.28 -7.60
N ASN A 117 16.35 -13.02 -7.87
CA ASN A 117 15.72 -13.43 -9.12
C ASN A 117 16.14 -12.50 -10.27
N PRO A 118 16.66 -13.02 -11.41
CA PRO A 118 17.13 -12.20 -12.52
C PRO A 118 16.03 -11.37 -13.21
N ASN A 119 14.76 -11.76 -13.00
CA ASN A 119 13.60 -11.04 -13.52
C ASN A 119 12.97 -10.08 -12.49
N PHE A 120 13.58 -9.93 -11.31
CA PHE A 120 13.21 -8.88 -10.38
C PHE A 120 13.94 -7.57 -10.70
N VAL A 121 13.21 -6.47 -10.69
CA VAL A 121 13.76 -5.11 -10.82
C VAL A 121 13.37 -4.32 -9.58
N ASN A 122 14.34 -3.92 -8.76
CA ASN A 122 14.07 -3.02 -7.66
C ASN A 122 13.79 -1.61 -8.21
N ASP A 123 12.54 -1.15 -8.09
CA ASP A 123 12.11 0.12 -8.67
C ASP A 123 12.63 1.30 -7.85
N LEU A 124 13.80 1.77 -8.21
CA LEU A 124 14.37 3.01 -7.69
C LEU A 124 14.31 4.09 -8.76
N GLN A 125 13.88 5.29 -8.40
CA GLN A 125 13.90 6.47 -9.27
C GLN A 125 13.17 6.31 -10.62
N GLY A 126 12.09 5.52 -10.65
CA GLY A 126 11.25 5.37 -11.84
C GLY A 126 11.76 4.35 -12.88
N VAL A 127 12.64 3.44 -12.48
CA VAL A 127 13.13 2.35 -13.36
C VAL A 127 11.97 1.49 -13.85
N GLY A 128 10.94 1.26 -13.04
CA GLY A 128 9.76 0.49 -13.42
C GLY A 128 8.99 1.13 -14.59
N ILE A 129 8.70 2.43 -14.51
CA ILE A 129 8.04 3.17 -15.60
C ILE A 129 8.92 3.22 -16.87
N ALA A 130 10.22 3.46 -16.71
CA ALA A 130 11.16 3.46 -17.83
C ALA A 130 11.18 2.09 -18.52
N GLY A 131 11.22 1.00 -17.73
CA GLY A 131 11.21 -0.36 -18.23
C GLY A 131 9.90 -0.79 -18.90
N LEU A 132 8.75 -0.28 -18.44
CA LEU A 132 7.48 -0.44 -19.16
C LEU A 132 7.53 0.26 -20.53
N ARG A 133 8.15 1.44 -20.62
CA ARG A 133 8.22 2.24 -21.84
C ARG A 133 9.13 1.60 -22.90
N ASP A 134 10.27 1.06 -22.50
CA ASP A 134 11.21 0.41 -23.43
C ASP A 134 10.94 -1.09 -23.61
N GLY A 135 9.93 -1.62 -22.93
CA GLY A 135 9.53 -3.01 -23.01
C GLY A 135 10.43 -3.99 -22.22
N SER A 136 11.37 -3.51 -21.43
CA SER A 136 12.25 -4.37 -20.63
C SER A 136 11.61 -4.86 -19.32
N VAL A 137 10.48 -4.29 -18.92
CA VAL A 137 9.67 -4.69 -17.76
C VAL A 137 8.25 -4.97 -18.22
N GLY A 138 7.67 -6.09 -17.78
CA GLY A 138 6.30 -6.46 -18.12
C GLY A 138 5.26 -6.11 -17.04
N ALA A 139 5.67 -5.93 -15.79
CA ALA A 139 4.77 -5.56 -14.71
C ALA A 139 5.44 -4.61 -13.70
N TYR A 140 4.62 -3.76 -13.09
CA TYR A 140 5.07 -2.69 -12.22
C TYR A 140 4.11 -2.49 -11.04
N PHE A 141 4.64 -2.60 -9.83
CA PHE A 141 3.87 -2.33 -8.62
C PHE A 141 3.93 -0.85 -8.28
N SER A 142 2.78 -0.20 -8.29
CA SER A 142 2.61 1.20 -7.93
C SER A 142 1.16 1.51 -7.58
N GLY A 143 0.79 2.78 -7.47
CA GLY A 143 -0.57 3.21 -7.17
C GLY A 143 -1.17 4.09 -8.26
N SER A 144 -2.34 4.64 -7.98
CA SER A 144 -3.10 5.48 -8.93
C SER A 144 -2.35 6.76 -9.37
N TRP A 145 -1.31 7.16 -8.67
CA TRP A 145 -0.47 8.32 -9.03
C TRP A 145 0.31 8.14 -10.34
N ASP A 146 0.59 6.89 -10.75
CA ASP A 146 1.30 6.58 -12.00
C ASP A 146 0.38 6.21 -13.15
N TYR A 147 -0.94 6.15 -12.91
CA TYR A 147 -1.92 5.69 -13.90
C TYR A 147 -1.77 6.35 -15.27
N LYS A 148 -1.70 7.69 -15.30
CA LYS A 148 -1.65 8.43 -16.56
C LYS A 148 -0.45 8.01 -17.41
N SER A 149 0.71 7.96 -16.79
CA SER A 149 1.96 7.56 -17.46
C SER A 149 1.92 6.11 -17.94
N VAL A 150 1.46 5.20 -17.08
CA VAL A 150 1.38 3.78 -17.43
C VAL A 150 0.34 3.51 -18.51
N LYS A 151 -0.84 4.18 -18.45
CA LYS A 151 -1.87 4.06 -19.48
C LYS A 151 -1.41 4.58 -20.84
N GLU A 152 -0.68 5.70 -20.85
CA GLU A 152 -0.09 6.26 -22.07
C GLU A 152 0.96 5.32 -22.69
N ILE A 153 1.80 4.69 -21.86
CA ILE A 153 2.84 3.76 -22.29
C ILE A 153 2.22 2.47 -22.85
N LEU A 154 1.30 1.86 -22.14
CA LEU A 154 0.77 0.53 -22.49
C LEU A 154 -0.41 0.56 -23.47
N GLY A 155 -1.10 1.69 -23.61
CA GLY A 155 -2.21 1.82 -24.57
C GLY A 155 -3.28 0.75 -24.39
N ASP A 156 -3.51 -0.05 -25.43
CA ASP A 156 -4.50 -1.14 -25.45
C ASP A 156 -4.04 -2.37 -24.62
N ASN A 157 -2.75 -2.52 -24.39
CA ASN A 157 -2.18 -3.57 -23.55
C ASN A 157 -2.21 -3.24 -22.06
N PHE A 158 -2.78 -2.10 -21.68
CA PHE A 158 -2.90 -1.70 -20.27
C PHE A 158 -3.70 -2.71 -19.46
N GLY A 159 -3.05 -3.24 -18.41
CA GLY A 159 -3.66 -4.04 -17.36
C GLY A 159 -3.42 -3.42 -15.98
N ALA A 160 -4.42 -3.53 -15.11
CA ALA A 160 -4.30 -3.20 -13.70
C ALA A 160 -5.04 -4.25 -12.88
N VAL A 161 -4.43 -4.73 -11.80
CA VAL A 161 -4.96 -5.81 -10.96
C VAL A 161 -4.48 -5.67 -9.52
N SER A 162 -5.24 -6.23 -8.58
CA SER A 162 -4.85 -6.35 -7.17
C SER A 162 -3.59 -7.21 -6.98
N LEU A 163 -3.09 -7.29 -5.75
CA LEU A 163 -1.83 -7.96 -5.45
C LEU A 163 -1.88 -9.47 -5.70
N PRO A 164 -0.80 -10.04 -6.28
CA PRO A 164 -0.67 -11.48 -6.50
C PRO A 164 -0.36 -12.24 -5.20
N THR A 165 -0.37 -13.56 -5.28
CA THR A 165 0.28 -14.42 -4.31
C THR A 165 1.79 -14.46 -4.53
N VAL A 166 2.53 -14.84 -3.49
CA VAL A 166 3.96 -15.14 -3.52
C VAL A 166 4.24 -16.42 -2.73
N LYS A 167 5.22 -17.21 -3.15
CA LYS A 167 5.66 -18.37 -2.37
C LYS A 167 6.51 -17.94 -1.19
N ILE A 168 6.05 -18.30 0.02
CA ILE A 168 6.82 -18.16 1.26
C ILE A 168 6.89 -19.56 1.89
N ASN A 169 8.10 -20.05 2.06
CA ASN A 169 8.35 -21.40 2.58
C ASN A 169 7.52 -22.49 1.83
N GLY A 170 7.54 -22.44 0.50
CA GLY A 170 6.85 -23.39 -0.37
C GLY A 170 5.32 -23.26 -0.46
N THR A 171 4.72 -22.35 0.29
CA THR A 171 3.27 -22.13 0.32
C THR A 171 2.90 -20.80 -0.35
N ASP A 172 1.86 -20.80 -1.19
CA ASP A 172 1.33 -19.58 -1.78
C ASP A 172 0.66 -18.70 -0.71
N LYS A 173 1.16 -17.50 -0.54
CA LYS A 173 0.67 -16.50 0.41
C LYS A 173 0.20 -15.26 -0.33
N GLN A 174 -0.96 -14.74 0.02
CA GLN A 174 -1.47 -13.50 -0.55
C GLN A 174 -0.64 -12.31 -0.07
N LEU A 175 0.03 -11.58 -0.98
CA LEU A 175 0.63 -10.29 -0.63
C LEU A 175 -0.43 -9.34 -0.08
N LYS A 176 -0.09 -8.58 0.94
CA LYS A 176 -1.01 -7.63 1.58
C LYS A 176 -0.36 -6.26 1.69
N ALA A 177 -0.98 -5.25 1.08
CA ALA A 177 -0.51 -3.87 1.20
C ALA A 177 -0.94 -3.24 2.51
N PHE A 178 -0.23 -2.21 2.96
CA PHE A 178 -0.85 -1.21 3.80
C PHE A 178 -1.83 -0.37 2.98
N ALA A 179 -2.97 -0.08 3.56
CA ALA A 179 -3.99 0.77 2.98
C ALA A 179 -4.48 1.82 3.97
N GLY A 180 -5.06 2.89 3.45
CA GLY A 180 -5.62 3.98 4.24
C GLY A 180 -6.31 4.98 3.34
N SER A 181 -6.31 6.23 3.75
CA SER A 181 -6.84 7.32 2.94
C SER A 181 -5.91 8.54 2.97
N LYS A 182 -6.02 9.37 1.93
CA LYS A 182 -5.54 10.76 2.03
C LYS A 182 -6.72 11.61 2.47
N ALA A 183 -6.48 12.45 3.47
CA ALA A 183 -7.52 13.22 4.11
C ALA A 183 -7.08 14.67 4.32
N ILE A 184 -8.04 15.55 4.40
CA ILE A 184 -7.84 16.97 4.71
C ILE A 184 -8.15 17.14 6.20
N ALA A 185 -7.12 17.46 6.97
CA ALA A 185 -7.22 17.77 8.39
C ALA A 185 -7.16 19.27 8.63
N VAL A 186 -7.72 19.71 9.75
CA VAL A 186 -7.69 21.10 10.18
C VAL A 186 -6.60 21.29 11.23
N ASN A 187 -5.71 22.27 10.99
CA ASN A 187 -4.70 22.63 11.97
C ASN A 187 -5.38 23.16 13.26
N PRO A 188 -5.12 22.58 14.42
CA PRO A 188 -5.75 22.99 15.68
C PRO A 188 -5.42 24.45 16.07
N ASN A 189 -4.35 25.03 15.56
CA ASN A 189 -3.95 26.41 15.80
C ASN A 189 -4.52 27.39 14.75
N CYS A 190 -5.40 26.95 13.85
CA CYS A 190 -6.04 27.83 12.88
C CYS A 190 -6.93 28.84 13.58
N LYS A 191 -6.75 30.15 13.28
CA LYS A 191 -7.56 31.24 13.86
C LYS A 191 -9.04 31.10 13.50
N TYR A 192 -9.35 30.58 12.31
CA TYR A 192 -10.70 30.48 11.78
C TYR A 192 -11.14 29.02 11.67
N GLN A 193 -11.29 28.35 12.82
CA GLN A 193 -11.56 26.92 12.90
C GLN A 193 -12.80 26.49 12.10
N GLN A 194 -13.91 27.21 12.22
CA GLN A 194 -15.16 26.88 11.52
C GLN A 194 -15.02 26.97 10.01
N VAL A 195 -14.33 28.00 9.50
CA VAL A 195 -14.04 28.17 8.06
C VAL A 195 -13.13 27.06 7.57
N ALA A 196 -12.10 26.71 8.34
CA ALA A 196 -11.18 25.64 7.99
C ALA A 196 -11.87 24.25 7.95
N VAL A 197 -12.81 23.99 8.86
CA VAL A 197 -13.64 22.78 8.85
C VAL A 197 -14.57 22.75 7.63
N ALA A 198 -15.22 23.87 7.31
CA ALA A 198 -16.06 23.98 6.12
C ALA A 198 -15.26 23.78 4.83
N LEU A 199 -14.04 24.33 4.74
CA LEU A 199 -13.12 24.13 3.62
C LEU A 199 -12.69 22.66 3.52
N ALA A 200 -12.34 22.01 4.63
CA ALA A 200 -11.97 20.58 4.64
C ALA A 200 -13.14 19.72 4.14
N LYS A 201 -14.38 19.99 4.60
CA LYS A 201 -15.59 19.30 4.15
C LYS A 201 -15.85 19.54 2.65
N TYR A 202 -15.63 20.76 2.15
CA TYR A 202 -15.77 21.07 0.72
C TYR A 202 -14.74 20.31 -0.13
N LEU A 203 -13.44 20.37 0.23
CA LEU A 203 -12.36 19.75 -0.53
C LEU A 203 -12.40 18.21 -0.50
N GLY A 204 -12.87 17.60 0.60
CA GLY A 204 -13.09 16.17 0.73
C GLY A 204 -14.53 15.74 0.38
N GLY A 205 -15.37 16.66 -0.07
CA GLY A 205 -16.77 16.41 -0.41
C GLY A 205 -16.95 15.65 -1.73
N LYS A 206 -18.16 15.12 -1.94
CA LYS A 206 -18.52 14.32 -3.12
C LYS A 206 -18.17 15.01 -4.44
N ASP A 207 -18.54 16.29 -4.60
CA ASP A 207 -18.34 17.03 -5.85
C ASP A 207 -16.86 17.28 -6.13
N ALA A 208 -16.06 17.59 -5.09
CA ALA A 208 -14.61 17.73 -5.22
C ALA A 208 -13.95 16.39 -5.59
N GLN A 209 -14.36 15.28 -4.97
CA GLN A 209 -13.86 13.95 -5.32
C GLN A 209 -14.22 13.57 -6.76
N ALA A 210 -15.44 13.88 -7.22
CA ALA A 210 -15.85 13.65 -8.61
C ALA A 210 -14.97 14.44 -9.60
N LYS A 211 -14.66 15.71 -9.28
CA LYS A 211 -13.76 16.53 -10.08
C LYS A 211 -12.31 16.04 -10.07
N HIS A 212 -11.80 15.59 -8.93
CA HIS A 212 -10.48 14.97 -8.85
C HIS A 212 -10.37 13.70 -9.70
N TYR A 213 -11.42 12.87 -9.71
CA TYR A 213 -11.46 11.69 -10.58
C TYR A 213 -11.48 12.09 -12.06
N GLU A 214 -12.36 12.99 -12.46
CA GLU A 214 -12.49 13.47 -13.85
C GLU A 214 -11.17 14.05 -14.39
N LEU A 215 -10.51 14.91 -13.59
CA LEU A 215 -9.35 15.67 -14.06
C LEU A 215 -8.01 14.96 -13.86
N ARG A 216 -7.91 14.10 -12.86
CA ARG A 216 -6.63 13.55 -12.38
C ARG A 216 -6.65 12.04 -12.14
N ASN A 217 -7.76 11.36 -12.38
CA ASN A 217 -7.95 9.93 -12.06
C ASN A 217 -7.68 9.58 -10.59
N VAL A 218 -7.88 10.56 -9.69
CA VAL A 218 -7.79 10.32 -8.24
C VAL A 218 -9.03 9.55 -7.81
N ILE A 219 -8.84 8.30 -7.39
CA ILE A 219 -9.93 7.39 -7.06
C ILE A 219 -10.67 7.90 -5.81
N PRO A 220 -11.99 8.16 -5.88
CA PRO A 220 -12.75 8.64 -4.75
C PRO A 220 -12.86 7.57 -3.66
N CYS A 221 -13.08 8.00 -2.42
CA CYS A 221 -13.47 7.13 -1.31
C CYS A 221 -14.95 7.25 -0.94
N ASN A 222 -15.67 8.23 -1.52
CA ASN A 222 -17.10 8.39 -1.31
C ASN A 222 -17.87 7.20 -1.90
N THR A 223 -18.67 6.52 -1.07
CA THR A 223 -19.37 5.28 -1.43
C THR A 223 -20.39 5.46 -2.54
N GLU A 224 -21.05 6.63 -2.63
CA GLU A 224 -22.01 6.90 -3.70
C GLU A 224 -21.30 7.08 -5.05
N LEU A 225 -20.13 7.74 -5.07
CA LEU A 225 -19.33 7.88 -6.30
C LEU A 225 -18.79 6.52 -6.77
N LEU A 226 -18.27 5.72 -5.85
CA LEU A 226 -17.77 4.36 -6.17
C LEU A 226 -18.86 3.45 -6.75
N ALA A 227 -20.13 3.70 -6.42
CA ALA A 227 -21.27 2.95 -6.94
C ALA A 227 -21.71 3.38 -8.36
N THR A 228 -21.22 4.50 -8.89
CA THR A 228 -21.57 4.97 -10.22
C THR A 228 -21.00 4.06 -11.31
N ASP A 229 -21.75 3.86 -12.41
CA ASP A 229 -21.35 2.95 -13.49
C ASP A 229 -20.01 3.31 -14.14
N VAL A 230 -19.71 4.59 -14.27
CA VAL A 230 -18.47 5.08 -14.88
C VAL A 230 -17.27 4.68 -14.02
N ILE A 231 -17.34 4.90 -12.70
CA ILE A 231 -16.25 4.60 -11.77
C ILE A 231 -16.13 3.09 -11.52
N LYS A 232 -17.26 2.41 -11.35
CA LYS A 232 -17.30 0.97 -11.08
C LYS A 232 -16.70 0.10 -12.19
N LYS A 233 -16.81 0.55 -13.46
CA LYS A 233 -16.28 -0.18 -14.63
C LYS A 233 -14.83 0.17 -14.96
N ASP A 234 -14.21 1.12 -14.28
CA ASP A 234 -12.82 1.50 -14.50
C ASP A 234 -11.88 0.43 -13.92
N ALA A 235 -11.01 -0.10 -14.75
CA ALA A 235 -10.03 -1.12 -14.36
C ALA A 235 -9.05 -0.62 -13.28
N LEU A 236 -8.67 0.65 -13.31
CA LEU A 236 -7.85 1.30 -12.28
C LEU A 236 -8.55 1.27 -10.93
N VAL A 237 -9.82 1.69 -10.91
CA VAL A 237 -10.64 1.71 -9.68
C VAL A 237 -10.84 0.31 -9.15
N SER A 238 -11.11 -0.65 -10.04
CA SER A 238 -11.27 -2.06 -9.67
C SER A 238 -10.01 -2.63 -9.02
N ALA A 239 -8.83 -2.39 -9.61
CA ALA A 239 -7.55 -2.85 -9.06
C ALA A 239 -7.28 -2.28 -7.67
N GLN A 240 -7.45 -0.97 -7.47
CA GLN A 240 -7.23 -0.32 -6.18
C GLN A 240 -8.27 -0.75 -5.14
N ASN A 241 -9.55 -0.84 -5.49
CA ASN A 241 -10.61 -1.26 -4.58
C ASN A 241 -10.47 -2.74 -4.19
N ASP A 242 -10.10 -3.60 -5.14
CA ASP A 242 -9.84 -5.01 -4.86
C ASP A 242 -8.63 -5.16 -3.93
N THR A 243 -7.57 -4.39 -4.14
CA THR A 243 -6.45 -4.37 -3.20
C THR A 243 -6.89 -3.88 -1.83
N PHE A 244 -7.57 -2.74 -1.76
CA PHE A 244 -8.02 -2.15 -0.51
C PHE A 244 -8.90 -3.11 0.30
N ASN A 245 -9.86 -3.74 -0.35
CA ASN A 245 -10.88 -4.54 0.34
C ASN A 245 -10.47 -6.01 0.56
N LYS A 246 -9.61 -6.58 -0.30
CA LYS A 246 -9.32 -8.02 -0.30
C LYS A 246 -7.89 -8.36 0.09
N THR A 247 -6.93 -7.49 -0.23
CA THR A 247 -5.50 -7.77 -0.11
C THR A 247 -4.74 -6.64 0.60
N SER A 248 -5.36 -6.03 1.59
CA SER A 248 -4.70 -5.02 2.42
C SER A 248 -5.05 -5.15 3.90
N VAL A 249 -4.30 -4.42 4.70
CA VAL A 249 -4.60 -4.10 6.09
C VAL A 249 -4.52 -2.59 6.27
N ILE A 250 -5.34 -2.03 7.15
CA ILE A 250 -5.24 -0.59 7.43
C ILE A 250 -3.88 -0.31 8.07
N GLN A 251 -3.17 0.67 7.51
CA GLN A 251 -1.90 1.12 8.07
C GLN A 251 -2.11 1.63 9.49
N PRO A 252 -1.33 1.14 10.46
CA PRO A 252 -1.45 1.62 11.83
C PRO A 252 -1.23 3.14 11.93
N THR A 253 -2.08 3.81 12.72
CA THR A 253 -2.01 5.25 12.97
C THR A 253 -1.44 5.58 14.35
N VAL A 254 -1.00 4.57 15.10
CA VAL A 254 -0.35 4.73 16.39
C VAL A 254 1.03 5.37 16.27
N THR A 255 1.49 6.04 17.30
CA THR A 255 2.74 6.82 17.27
C THR A 255 3.98 5.98 16.96
N GLY A 256 4.01 4.73 17.44
CA GLY A 256 5.12 3.80 17.16
C GLY A 256 5.32 3.45 15.69
N MET A 257 4.32 3.66 14.85
CA MET A 257 4.47 3.46 13.40
C MET A 257 5.52 4.41 12.78
N ASN A 258 5.76 5.57 13.39
CA ASN A 258 6.82 6.49 12.94
C ASN A 258 8.22 5.90 13.10
N ASP A 259 8.42 5.06 14.11
CA ASP A 259 9.72 4.44 14.40
C ASP A 259 10.02 3.23 13.50
N TYR A 260 9.02 2.72 12.79
CA TYR A 260 9.16 1.61 11.85
C TYR A 260 9.90 1.99 10.56
N TRP A 261 9.65 3.18 10.00
CA TRP A 261 10.02 3.49 8.61
C TRP A 261 11.52 3.48 8.34
N THR A 262 12.31 4.13 9.20
CA THR A 262 13.78 4.22 9.01
C THR A 262 14.46 2.85 9.16
N PRO A 263 14.21 2.07 10.23
CA PRO A 263 14.73 0.70 10.31
C PRO A 263 14.31 -0.19 9.16
N ALA A 264 13.04 -0.10 8.71
CA ALA A 264 12.54 -0.88 7.58
C ALA A 264 13.25 -0.55 6.27
N GLN A 265 13.47 0.74 5.99
CA GLN A 265 14.21 1.16 4.81
C GLN A 265 15.67 0.69 4.85
N ASN A 266 16.33 0.77 6.00
CA ASN A 266 17.70 0.31 6.16
C ASN A 266 17.81 -1.21 5.98
N PHE A 267 16.87 -1.95 6.57
CA PHE A 267 16.81 -3.39 6.42
C PHE A 267 16.56 -3.83 4.97
N ALA A 268 15.63 -3.18 4.29
CA ALA A 268 15.36 -3.41 2.87
C ALA A 268 16.59 -3.15 1.98
N LYS A 269 17.31 -2.06 2.24
CA LYS A 269 18.58 -1.78 1.55
C LYS A 269 19.64 -2.87 1.82
N ALA A 270 19.74 -3.36 3.05
CA ALA A 270 20.66 -4.44 3.39
C ALA A 270 20.31 -5.74 2.65
N ILE A 271 19.02 -6.05 2.43
CA ILE A 271 18.59 -7.17 1.59
C ILE A 271 19.04 -6.96 0.13
N VAL A 272 18.77 -5.79 -0.44
CA VAL A 272 19.12 -5.47 -1.84
C VAL A 272 20.63 -5.48 -2.07
N ASN A 273 21.42 -5.05 -1.07
CA ASN A 273 22.88 -5.05 -1.13
C ASN A 273 23.52 -6.43 -0.89
N GLY A 274 22.72 -7.46 -0.56
CA GLY A 274 23.25 -8.81 -0.28
C GLY A 274 23.86 -8.97 1.12
N GLU A 275 23.68 -8.01 2.02
CA GLU A 275 24.11 -8.09 3.42
C GLU A 275 23.21 -9.02 4.25
N VAL A 276 21.94 -9.14 3.82
CA VAL A 276 20.99 -10.13 4.33
C VAL A 276 20.88 -11.26 3.32
N THR A 277 21.18 -12.48 3.76
CA THR A 277 21.17 -13.69 2.95
C THR A 277 20.20 -14.72 3.53
N ALA A 278 19.93 -15.80 2.82
CA ALA A 278 19.11 -16.89 3.34
C ALA A 278 19.69 -17.51 4.62
N ASP A 279 21.02 -17.56 4.73
CA ASP A 279 21.74 -18.19 5.86
C ASP A 279 21.69 -17.32 7.13
N ASN A 280 21.76 -15.99 6.99
CA ASN A 280 21.72 -15.08 8.12
C ASN A 280 20.34 -14.42 8.36
N ALA A 281 19.32 -14.79 7.60
CA ALA A 281 18.01 -14.18 7.63
C ALA A 281 17.37 -14.17 9.03
N GLU A 282 17.54 -15.25 9.81
CA GLU A 282 17.01 -15.35 11.17
C GLU A 282 17.61 -14.27 12.09
N ALA A 283 18.93 -14.22 12.17
CA ALA A 283 19.64 -13.26 13.00
C ALA A 283 19.36 -11.82 12.58
N LYS A 284 19.38 -11.54 11.28
CA LYS A 284 19.11 -10.22 10.72
C LYS A 284 17.66 -9.77 10.92
N THR A 285 16.71 -10.68 10.83
CA THR A 285 15.29 -10.39 11.13
C THR A 285 15.09 -10.09 12.60
N LEU A 286 15.79 -10.79 13.49
CA LEU A 286 15.76 -10.50 14.92
C LEU A 286 16.38 -9.13 15.24
N ASP A 287 17.51 -8.79 14.61
CA ASP A 287 18.13 -7.47 14.74
C ASP A 287 17.16 -6.36 14.27
N PHE A 288 16.51 -6.55 13.15
CA PHE A 288 15.51 -5.63 12.62
C PHE A 288 14.31 -5.49 13.57
N TYR A 289 13.77 -6.60 14.09
CA TYR A 289 12.74 -6.59 15.12
C TYR A 289 13.15 -5.77 16.35
N ASN A 290 14.37 -5.98 16.87
CA ASN A 290 14.87 -5.28 18.03
C ASN A 290 15.01 -3.78 17.77
N GLN A 291 15.51 -3.37 16.60
CA GLN A 291 15.64 -1.95 16.22
C GLN A 291 14.29 -1.22 16.21
N ILE A 292 13.25 -1.83 15.66
CA ILE A 292 11.92 -1.22 15.60
C ILE A 292 11.33 -1.11 17.01
N ASN A 293 11.41 -2.18 17.80
CA ASN A 293 10.67 -2.28 19.05
C ASN A 293 11.38 -1.67 20.27
N THR A 294 12.66 -1.32 20.15
CA THR A 294 13.43 -0.73 21.29
C THR A 294 12.82 0.59 21.78
N SER A 295 12.28 1.40 20.88
CA SER A 295 11.62 2.67 21.22
C SER A 295 10.13 2.53 21.53
N ILE A 296 9.49 1.45 21.07
CA ILE A 296 8.04 1.25 21.09
C ILE A 296 7.58 0.55 22.38
N VAL A 297 8.33 -0.44 22.85
CA VAL A 297 7.98 -1.36 23.95
C VAL A 297 8.56 -0.90 25.29
N LYS A 298 8.89 0.36 25.47
CA LYS A 298 9.37 0.92 26.75
C LYS A 298 8.23 1.36 27.64
#